data_92bd06c829b27102e9caa85a0b2331c4
#
_entry.id   92bd06c829b27102e9caa85a0b2331c4
#
_cell.length_a   1.000
_cell.length_b   1.000
_cell.length_c   1.000
_cell.angle_alpha   90.00
_cell.angle_beta   90.00
_cell.angle_gamma   90.00
#
_symmetry.space_group_name_H-M   'P 1'
#
loop_
_entity.id
_entity.type
_entity.pdbx_description
1 polymer ?
#
loop_
_entity_poly.entity_id
_entity_poly.type
_entity_poly.pdbx_seq_one_letter_code
_entity_poly.pdbx_strand_id
1 'polypeptide(L)'
;LLLAGAAAYAQIWTGNEMWRGWRGEPPRFATRALKDGSFHFCRLMYPSVYREAGGQGWRTDYPGADINFSIRFAELTKTAVSIDGEGDPEYFVVRSSGDDTLFQCPFVHIEDAGTAEFTDADVAQLREYFLKGGFMWSDDFWGSRAWAVWERQIGRVLPPERFPIVDIPVTHSMFQTIYSVKRILQVPAISRWRNTGETSERGLDSAVVNTRGIFDEKGRLMVLMTHNTDISDTWEREGEDVEYFYRFSPEGYAIAINVMVYVMTH
;
A
#
# COMPACT_ATOMS: atom_id res chain seq x y z
N LEU A 1 -18.81 -1.57 29.64
CA LEU A 1 -18.18 -2.40 28.58
C LEU A 1 -17.49 -1.55 27.53
N LEU A 2 -18.10 -0.43 27.09
CA LEU A 2 -17.52 0.51 26.11
C LEU A 2 -16.27 1.24 26.64
N LEU A 3 -16.22 1.55 27.94
CA LEU A 3 -15.07 2.20 28.59
C LEU A 3 -13.86 1.25 28.72
N ALA A 4 -14.09 -0.05 28.91
CA ALA A 4 -13.03 -1.03 28.97
C ALA A 4 -12.41 -1.31 27.57
N GLY A 5 -13.23 -1.26 26.53
CA GLY A 5 -12.74 -1.37 25.14
C GLY A 5 -11.88 -0.18 24.74
N ALA A 6 -12.30 1.05 25.07
CA ALA A 6 -11.53 2.26 24.80
C ALA A 6 -10.19 2.30 25.57
N ALA A 7 -10.17 1.79 26.81
CA ALA A 7 -8.94 1.71 27.61
C ALA A 7 -7.95 0.66 27.05
N ALA A 8 -8.45 -0.48 26.54
CA ALA A 8 -7.60 -1.50 25.90
C ALA A 8 -6.99 -0.97 24.58
N TYR A 9 -7.76 -0.26 23.78
CA TYR A 9 -7.24 0.43 22.60
C TYR A 9 -6.18 1.48 23.00
N ALA A 10 -6.44 2.31 23.99
CA ALA A 10 -5.49 3.32 24.47
C ALA A 10 -4.16 2.68 24.92
N GLN A 11 -4.15 1.52 25.57
CA GLN A 11 -2.94 0.84 25.99
C GLN A 11 -2.11 0.29 24.82
N ILE A 12 -2.75 -0.24 23.78
CA ILE A 12 -2.06 -0.68 22.56
C ILE A 12 -1.38 0.51 21.86
N TRP A 13 -1.96 1.70 22.00
CA TRP A 13 -1.52 2.92 21.33
C TRP A 13 -0.48 3.72 22.11
N THR A 14 -0.51 3.69 23.45
CA THR A 14 0.39 4.47 24.32
C THR A 14 1.82 3.91 24.37
N GLY A 15 2.04 2.68 23.96
CA GLY A 15 3.35 2.06 23.82
C GLY A 15 4.11 2.40 22.53
N ASN A 16 3.48 3.08 21.59
CA ASN A 16 4.06 3.41 20.30
C ASN A 16 4.18 4.92 20.12
N GLU A 17 5.40 5.45 20.11
CA GLU A 17 5.66 6.90 20.01
C GLU A 17 5.05 7.55 18.75
N MET A 18 4.74 6.78 17.72
CA MET A 18 4.07 7.23 16.50
C MET A 18 2.69 7.85 16.73
N TRP A 19 2.07 7.61 17.89
CA TRP A 19 0.68 8.00 18.15
C TRP A 19 0.51 9.28 18.97
N ARG A 20 1.57 9.85 19.49
CA ARG A 20 1.49 11.07 20.31
C ARG A 20 0.99 12.25 19.48
N GLY A 21 -0.20 12.74 19.82
CA GLY A 21 -0.81 13.95 19.25
C GLY A 21 -1.59 13.77 17.95
N TRP A 22 -1.85 12.55 17.54
CA TRP A 22 -2.64 12.30 16.33
C TRP A 22 -4.16 12.47 16.51
N ARG A 23 -4.81 13.03 15.47
CA ARG A 23 -6.28 13.16 15.35
C ARG A 23 -6.70 12.49 14.04
N GLY A 24 -7.35 11.33 14.09
CA GLY A 24 -7.84 10.59 12.92
C GLY A 24 -8.35 9.21 13.30
N GLU A 25 -8.69 8.38 12.30
CA GLU A 25 -9.20 7.04 12.54
C GLU A 25 -8.12 6.13 13.16
N PRO A 26 -8.48 5.36 14.21
CA PRO A 26 -7.57 4.42 14.83
C PRO A 26 -7.25 3.25 13.90
N PRO A 27 -6.04 2.63 14.01
CA PRO A 27 -5.74 1.42 13.26
C PRO A 27 -6.70 0.30 13.62
N ARG A 28 -7.36 -0.25 12.64
CA ARG A 28 -8.25 -1.41 12.78
C ARG A 28 -7.40 -2.67 12.69
N PHE A 29 -6.89 -3.15 13.82
CA PHE A 29 -6.12 -4.39 13.86
C PHE A 29 -7.04 -5.61 13.71
N ALA A 30 -6.58 -6.62 12.98
CA ALA A 30 -7.25 -7.92 12.92
C ALA A 30 -7.24 -8.57 14.32
N THR A 31 -8.42 -8.92 14.84
CA THR A 31 -8.58 -9.55 16.16
C THR A 31 -8.84 -11.04 16.09
N ARG A 32 -9.04 -11.57 14.91
CA ARG A 32 -9.36 -12.99 14.64
C ARG A 32 -8.73 -13.43 13.33
N ALA A 33 -8.64 -14.73 13.13
CA ALA A 33 -8.24 -15.27 11.85
C ALA A 33 -9.28 -14.89 10.77
N LEU A 34 -8.80 -14.34 9.66
CA LEU A 34 -9.59 -13.98 8.50
C LEU A 34 -9.88 -15.25 7.71
N LYS A 35 -11.06 -15.84 7.88
CA LYS A 35 -11.35 -17.22 7.44
C LYS A 35 -12.43 -17.37 6.40
N ASP A 36 -13.07 -16.29 5.99
CA ASP A 36 -14.18 -16.37 5.04
C ASP A 36 -13.73 -16.55 3.58
N GLY A 37 -12.42 -16.43 3.31
CA GLY A 37 -11.85 -16.54 1.97
C GLY A 37 -12.14 -15.37 1.05
N SER A 38 -12.82 -14.34 1.54
CA SER A 38 -13.11 -13.12 0.81
C SER A 38 -11.94 -12.15 0.85
N PHE A 39 -11.89 -11.23 -0.09
CA PHE A 39 -10.90 -10.17 -0.11
C PHE A 39 -11.12 -9.18 1.06
N HIS A 40 -10.05 -8.78 1.69
CA HIS A 40 -9.98 -7.66 2.63
C HIS A 40 -8.66 -6.92 2.39
N PHE A 41 -8.71 -5.60 2.52
CA PHE A 41 -7.52 -4.78 2.35
C PHE A 41 -6.62 -4.90 3.58
N CYS A 42 -5.34 -5.16 3.39
CA CYS A 42 -4.35 -5.19 4.47
C CYS A 42 -3.30 -4.10 4.27
N ARG A 43 -3.17 -3.23 5.26
CA ARG A 43 -2.20 -2.13 5.28
C ARG A 43 -1.08 -2.44 6.26
N LEU A 44 0.18 -2.30 5.82
CA LEU A 44 1.34 -2.53 6.67
C LEU A 44 1.63 -1.32 7.56
N MET A 45 1.64 -1.51 8.87
CA MET A 45 2.10 -0.53 9.84
C MET A 45 3.60 -0.71 10.10
N TYR A 46 4.36 0.37 9.99
CA TYR A 46 5.81 0.40 10.18
C TYR A 46 6.26 1.70 10.86
N PRO A 47 7.41 1.74 11.55
CA PRO A 47 8.05 2.96 12.02
C PRO A 47 8.65 3.77 10.87
N SER A 48 8.62 5.11 10.96
CA SER A 48 9.22 6.02 9.97
C SER A 48 10.46 6.70 10.52
N VAL A 49 11.53 6.79 9.71
CA VAL A 49 12.78 7.51 10.03
C VAL A 49 12.64 9.03 9.92
N TYR A 50 11.70 9.49 9.09
CA TYR A 50 11.36 10.91 8.92
C TYR A 50 9.93 11.02 8.42
N ARG A 51 9.42 12.26 8.38
CA ARG A 51 8.11 12.54 7.76
C ARG A 51 8.33 13.10 6.36
N GLU A 52 7.70 12.51 5.37
CA GLU A 52 7.64 13.05 4.03
C GLU A 52 6.68 14.25 3.96
N ALA A 53 6.98 15.22 3.10
CA ALA A 53 6.11 16.37 2.91
C ALA A 53 4.82 15.93 2.23
N GLY A 54 3.68 16.12 2.89
CA GLY A 54 2.38 15.64 2.45
C GLY A 54 1.99 14.30 3.07
N GLY A 55 2.96 13.43 3.38
CA GLY A 55 2.73 12.08 3.90
C GLY A 55 2.53 11.99 5.40
N GLN A 56 2.02 10.84 5.83
CA GLN A 56 1.77 10.48 7.23
C GLN A 56 2.36 9.10 7.59
N GLY A 57 3.35 8.63 6.81
CA GLY A 57 3.90 7.29 6.91
C GLY A 57 2.86 6.24 6.55
N TRP A 58 2.85 5.09 7.20
CA TRP A 58 1.92 4.01 6.91
C TRP A 58 0.42 4.41 6.89
N ARG A 59 0.10 5.59 7.42
CA ARG A 59 -1.27 6.11 7.56
C ARG A 59 -1.70 7.03 6.43
N THR A 60 -0.81 7.34 5.52
CA THR A 60 -1.18 8.09 4.32
C THR A 60 -2.33 7.37 3.66
N ASP A 61 -3.40 8.10 3.31
CA ASP A 61 -4.63 7.63 2.67
C ASP A 61 -5.49 6.66 3.49
N TYR A 62 -5.12 6.39 4.73
CA TYR A 62 -5.85 5.50 5.62
C TYR A 62 -7.05 6.21 6.28
N PRO A 63 -8.23 5.59 6.37
CA PRO A 63 -8.63 4.32 5.75
C PRO A 63 -9.35 4.49 4.39
N GLY A 64 -9.43 5.71 3.87
CA GLY A 64 -10.21 6.05 2.69
C GLY A 64 -9.83 5.19 1.48
N ALA A 65 -8.54 5.06 1.22
CA ALA A 65 -8.04 4.22 0.13
C ALA A 65 -8.44 2.75 0.30
N ASP A 66 -8.32 2.20 1.53
CA ASP A 66 -8.59 0.79 1.82
C ASP A 66 -10.06 0.43 1.55
N ILE A 67 -10.97 1.33 1.95
CA ILE A 67 -12.42 1.17 1.77
C ILE A 67 -12.81 1.33 0.30
N ASN A 68 -12.43 2.44 -0.32
CA ASN A 68 -12.82 2.76 -1.69
C ASN A 68 -12.29 1.73 -2.69
N PHE A 69 -11.03 1.30 -2.54
CA PHE A 69 -10.51 0.22 -3.36
C PHE A 69 -11.32 -1.06 -3.22
N SER A 70 -11.63 -1.48 -2.00
CA SER A 70 -12.39 -2.72 -1.74
C SER A 70 -13.78 -2.69 -2.41
N ILE A 71 -14.50 -1.55 -2.32
CA ILE A 71 -15.79 -1.35 -2.98
C ILE A 71 -15.64 -1.52 -4.50
N ARG A 72 -14.71 -0.79 -5.12
CA ARG A 72 -14.52 -0.83 -6.58
C ARG A 72 -13.98 -2.18 -7.06
N PHE A 73 -13.13 -2.82 -6.27
CA PHE A 73 -12.63 -4.16 -6.58
C PHE A 73 -13.79 -5.17 -6.65
N ALA A 74 -14.70 -5.15 -5.66
CA ALA A 74 -15.91 -5.97 -5.70
C ALA A 74 -16.81 -5.66 -6.91
N GLU A 75 -17.05 -4.38 -7.19
CA GLU A 75 -17.93 -3.95 -8.28
C GLU A 75 -17.39 -4.35 -9.66
N LEU A 76 -16.11 -4.17 -9.91
CA LEU A 76 -15.48 -4.31 -11.21
C LEU A 76 -15.02 -5.74 -11.52
N THR A 77 -14.72 -6.55 -10.49
CA THR A 77 -14.25 -7.94 -10.68
C THR A 77 -15.27 -9.00 -10.27
N LYS A 78 -16.31 -8.62 -9.50
CA LYS A 78 -17.23 -9.53 -8.82
C LYS A 78 -16.56 -10.43 -7.77
N THR A 79 -15.37 -10.07 -7.34
CA THR A 79 -14.70 -10.74 -6.23
C THR A 79 -15.48 -10.52 -4.94
N ALA A 80 -15.65 -11.57 -4.14
CA ALA A 80 -16.24 -11.44 -2.82
C ALA A 80 -15.28 -10.63 -1.92
N VAL A 81 -15.79 -9.59 -1.29
CA VAL A 81 -15.08 -8.75 -0.31
C VAL A 81 -15.69 -8.99 1.06
N SER A 82 -14.87 -9.14 2.08
CA SER A 82 -15.33 -9.25 3.46
C SER A 82 -16.05 -7.96 3.88
N ILE A 83 -17.22 -8.14 4.50
CA ILE A 83 -18.07 -7.04 4.95
C ILE A 83 -18.23 -7.14 6.46
N ASP A 84 -18.12 -6.00 7.14
CA ASP A 84 -18.32 -5.92 8.58
C ASP A 84 -19.81 -5.91 8.98
N GLY A 85 -20.07 -5.81 10.29
CA GLY A 85 -21.44 -5.81 10.81
C GLY A 85 -22.28 -4.58 10.46
N GLU A 86 -21.68 -3.54 9.91
CA GLU A 86 -22.32 -2.29 9.49
C GLU A 86 -22.57 -2.26 7.98
N GLY A 87 -22.00 -3.21 7.25
CA GLY A 87 -22.15 -3.34 5.79
C GLY A 87 -21.01 -2.73 4.98
N ASP A 88 -19.96 -2.27 5.65
CA ASP A 88 -18.78 -1.69 5.02
C ASP A 88 -17.70 -2.74 4.76
N PRO A 89 -16.84 -2.56 3.74
CA PRO A 89 -15.72 -3.46 3.51
C PRO A 89 -14.79 -3.57 4.72
N GLU A 90 -14.39 -4.80 5.04
CA GLU A 90 -13.36 -5.02 6.07
C GLU A 90 -11.98 -4.65 5.52
N TYR A 91 -11.24 -3.90 6.32
CA TYR A 91 -9.83 -3.57 6.11
C TYR A 91 -9.08 -3.73 7.42
N PHE A 92 -7.79 -4.07 7.35
CA PHE A 92 -6.99 -4.32 8.53
C PHE A 92 -5.61 -3.69 8.43
N VAL A 93 -5.17 -3.14 9.56
CA VAL A 93 -3.78 -2.76 9.78
C VAL A 93 -3.05 -3.96 10.37
N VAL A 94 -1.97 -4.37 9.72
CA VAL A 94 -1.09 -5.45 10.19
C VAL A 94 0.29 -4.90 10.51
N ARG A 95 0.95 -5.49 11.50
CA ARG A 95 2.30 -5.10 11.90
C ARG A 95 3.34 -5.86 11.09
N SER A 96 4.47 -5.21 10.86
CA SER A 96 5.64 -5.85 10.25
C SER A 96 6.26 -6.93 11.13
N SER A 97 6.04 -6.87 12.45
CA SER A 97 6.44 -7.90 13.41
C SER A 97 5.62 -7.83 14.70
N GLY A 98 5.80 -8.82 15.58
CA GLY A 98 5.21 -8.85 16.91
C GLY A 98 3.90 -9.65 17.04
N ASP A 99 3.26 -10.01 15.93
CA ASP A 99 2.14 -10.94 15.86
C ASP A 99 2.08 -11.64 14.50
N ASP A 100 1.20 -12.64 14.35
CA ASP A 100 1.09 -13.45 13.13
C ASP A 100 0.03 -12.95 12.16
N THR A 101 -0.56 -11.77 12.39
CA THR A 101 -1.67 -11.25 11.56
C THR A 101 -1.21 -10.95 10.12
N LEU A 102 0.05 -10.60 9.93
CA LEU A 102 0.66 -10.42 8.60
C LEU A 102 0.45 -11.64 7.70
N PHE A 103 0.57 -12.86 8.25
CA PHE A 103 0.44 -14.10 7.47
C PHE A 103 -1.00 -14.47 7.09
N GLN A 104 -1.97 -13.71 7.57
CA GLN A 104 -3.37 -13.86 7.16
C GLN A 104 -3.70 -13.01 5.93
N CYS A 105 -2.80 -12.10 5.57
CA CYS A 105 -2.93 -11.18 4.44
C CYS A 105 -2.12 -11.68 3.24
N PRO A 106 -2.72 -12.21 2.18
CA PRO A 106 -1.97 -12.58 0.97
C PRO A 106 -1.39 -11.36 0.26
N PHE A 107 -1.94 -10.20 0.54
CA PHE A 107 -1.55 -8.89 0.03
C PHE A 107 -1.42 -7.89 1.18
N VAL A 108 -0.37 -7.07 1.16
CA VAL A 108 -0.22 -5.90 2.03
C VAL A 108 0.14 -4.66 1.20
N HIS A 109 -0.46 -3.54 1.55
CA HIS A 109 -0.15 -2.24 0.97
C HIS A 109 0.70 -1.41 1.95
N ILE A 110 1.70 -0.70 1.44
CA ILE A 110 2.56 0.18 2.22
C ILE A 110 2.67 1.54 1.52
N GLU A 111 2.15 2.57 2.17
CA GLU A 111 2.22 3.97 1.76
C GLU A 111 3.46 4.66 2.34
N ASP A 112 3.89 5.79 1.75
CA ASP A 112 5.09 6.52 2.20
C ASP A 112 6.30 5.60 2.40
N ALA A 113 6.43 4.55 1.58
CA ALA A 113 7.41 3.49 1.74
C ALA A 113 8.85 4.01 1.89
N GLY A 114 9.14 5.16 1.29
CA GLY A 114 10.42 5.86 1.39
C GLY A 114 10.76 6.38 2.79
N THR A 115 9.83 6.32 3.75
CA THR A 115 10.08 6.73 5.15
C THR A 115 10.29 5.53 6.09
N ALA A 116 10.09 4.30 5.61
CA ALA A 116 10.08 3.10 6.44
C ALA A 116 11.42 2.85 7.15
N GLU A 117 11.34 2.35 8.39
CA GLU A 117 12.46 1.82 9.15
C GLU A 117 12.08 0.46 9.75
N PHE A 118 12.70 -0.59 9.25
CA PHE A 118 12.46 -1.94 9.74
C PHE A 118 13.48 -2.32 10.82
N THR A 119 13.01 -2.83 11.95
CA THR A 119 13.85 -3.50 12.94
C THR A 119 14.32 -4.85 12.39
N ASP A 120 15.27 -5.50 13.07
CA ASP A 120 15.69 -6.85 12.66
C ASP A 120 14.57 -7.88 12.78
N ALA A 121 13.63 -7.70 13.73
CA ALA A 121 12.45 -8.52 13.85
C ALA A 121 11.49 -8.33 12.65
N ASP A 122 11.28 -7.08 12.21
CA ASP A 122 10.49 -6.78 11.02
C ASP A 122 11.10 -7.40 9.77
N VAL A 123 12.41 -7.27 9.60
CA VAL A 123 13.17 -7.86 8.49
C VAL A 123 12.98 -9.38 8.45
N ALA A 124 13.09 -10.05 9.59
CA ALA A 124 12.93 -11.49 9.66
C ALA A 124 11.51 -11.94 9.30
N GLN A 125 10.49 -11.28 9.87
CA GLN A 125 9.09 -11.64 9.64
C GLN A 125 8.62 -11.31 8.23
N LEU A 126 9.00 -10.14 7.68
CA LEU A 126 8.68 -9.77 6.29
C LEU A 126 9.34 -10.73 5.29
N ARG A 127 10.60 -11.12 5.53
CA ARG A 127 11.25 -12.13 4.69
C ARG A 127 10.49 -13.45 4.68
N GLU A 128 10.10 -13.93 5.86
CA GLU A 128 9.30 -15.14 5.98
C GLU A 128 7.95 -14.99 5.26
N TYR A 129 7.29 -13.85 5.39
CA TYR A 129 6.04 -13.53 4.70
C TYR A 129 6.18 -13.67 3.17
N PHE A 130 7.20 -13.07 2.58
CA PHE A 130 7.44 -13.17 1.14
C PHE A 130 7.75 -14.61 0.70
N LEU A 131 8.59 -15.31 1.45
CA LEU A 131 8.97 -16.70 1.11
C LEU A 131 7.80 -17.67 1.27
N LYS A 132 6.80 -17.35 2.08
CA LYS A 132 5.55 -18.12 2.23
C LYS A 132 4.46 -17.77 1.21
N GLY A 133 4.70 -16.85 0.31
CA GLY A 133 3.74 -16.52 -0.76
C GLY A 133 3.13 -15.13 -0.65
N GLY A 134 3.48 -14.34 0.37
CA GLY A 134 2.98 -12.98 0.55
C GLY A 134 3.42 -12.04 -0.56
N PHE A 135 2.61 -11.02 -0.81
CA PHE A 135 2.88 -9.94 -1.76
C PHE A 135 2.74 -8.58 -1.08
N MET A 136 3.60 -7.64 -1.44
CA MET A 136 3.55 -6.25 -0.99
C MET A 136 3.53 -5.30 -2.18
N TRP A 137 2.66 -4.29 -2.11
CA TRP A 137 2.71 -3.13 -3.00
C TRP A 137 3.16 -1.91 -2.21
N SER A 138 4.28 -1.31 -2.59
CA SER A 138 4.77 -0.05 -2.05
C SER A 138 4.48 1.09 -3.02
N ASP A 139 3.78 2.11 -2.50
CA ASP A 139 3.30 3.26 -3.25
C ASP A 139 3.58 4.56 -2.51
N ASP A 140 3.28 5.69 -3.13
CA ASP A 140 3.37 7.04 -2.60
C ASP A 140 4.71 7.36 -1.93
N PHE A 141 5.81 7.26 -2.69
CA PHE A 141 7.13 7.73 -2.22
C PHE A 141 7.91 8.41 -3.36
N TRP A 142 8.54 9.54 -3.04
CA TRP A 142 8.94 10.51 -4.04
C TRP A 142 10.40 10.93 -3.96
N GLY A 143 11.07 10.93 -5.12
CA GLY A 143 12.43 11.42 -5.28
C GLY A 143 13.51 10.46 -4.83
N SER A 144 14.75 10.88 -5.06
CA SER A 144 15.94 10.07 -4.82
C SER A 144 16.17 9.69 -3.35
N ARG A 145 15.80 10.60 -2.42
CA ARG A 145 15.93 10.33 -0.98
C ARG A 145 15.02 9.20 -0.52
N ALA A 146 13.74 9.26 -0.89
CA ALA A 146 12.76 8.23 -0.53
C ALA A 146 13.15 6.88 -1.13
N TRP A 147 13.59 6.89 -2.40
CA TRP A 147 14.11 5.70 -3.05
C TRP A 147 15.28 5.08 -2.27
N ALA A 148 16.29 5.87 -1.91
CA ALA A 148 17.47 5.37 -1.20
C ALA A 148 17.14 4.76 0.19
N VAL A 149 16.14 5.31 0.89
CA VAL A 149 15.66 4.72 2.15
C VAL A 149 14.96 3.40 1.87
N TRP A 150 14.00 3.39 0.95
CA TRP A 150 13.24 2.19 0.63
C TRP A 150 14.14 1.05 0.10
N GLU A 151 14.98 1.33 -0.87
CA GLU A 151 15.93 0.36 -1.44
C GLU A 151 16.79 -0.31 -0.35
N ARG A 152 17.32 0.48 0.58
CA ARG A 152 18.09 -0.04 1.71
C ARG A 152 17.23 -0.93 2.62
N GLN A 153 16.00 -0.54 2.93
CA GLN A 153 15.15 -1.29 3.85
C GLN A 153 14.65 -2.60 3.22
N ILE A 154 14.17 -2.55 2.00
CA ILE A 154 13.70 -3.76 1.32
C ILE A 154 14.86 -4.70 0.98
N GLY A 155 16.07 -4.17 0.72
CA GLY A 155 17.28 -4.96 0.50
C GLY A 155 17.76 -5.72 1.75
N ARG A 156 17.44 -5.25 2.96
CA ARG A 156 17.64 -6.03 4.20
C ARG A 156 16.66 -7.20 4.29
N VAL A 157 15.43 -7.00 3.83
CA VAL A 157 14.40 -8.04 3.82
C VAL A 157 14.68 -9.08 2.73
N LEU A 158 14.91 -8.63 1.52
CA LEU A 158 15.19 -9.42 0.32
C LEU A 158 16.56 -9.03 -0.26
N PRO A 159 17.65 -9.69 0.15
CA PRO A 159 19.00 -9.33 -0.29
C PRO A 159 19.14 -9.31 -1.81
N PRO A 160 19.67 -8.21 -2.39
CA PRO A 160 19.67 -7.98 -3.84
C PRO A 160 20.52 -8.97 -4.64
N GLU A 161 21.47 -9.63 -4.00
CA GLU A 161 22.28 -10.68 -4.60
C GLU A 161 21.45 -11.91 -5.00
N ARG A 162 20.33 -12.13 -4.31
CA ARG A 162 19.40 -13.22 -4.57
C ARG A 162 18.07 -12.74 -5.16
N PHE A 163 17.64 -11.56 -4.75
CA PHE A 163 16.35 -10.99 -5.11
C PHE A 163 16.55 -9.56 -5.65
N PRO A 164 17.06 -9.42 -6.88
CA PRO A 164 17.32 -8.10 -7.45
C PRO A 164 16.04 -7.31 -7.68
N ILE A 165 16.14 -6.00 -7.51
CA ILE A 165 15.10 -5.06 -7.96
C ILE A 165 15.22 -4.95 -9.48
N VAL A 166 14.12 -5.17 -10.20
CA VAL A 166 14.07 -5.06 -11.67
C VAL A 166 12.97 -4.10 -12.11
N ASP A 167 13.20 -3.41 -13.22
CA ASP A 167 12.16 -2.58 -13.83
C ASP A 167 11.06 -3.46 -14.44
N ILE A 168 9.80 -3.10 -14.21
CA ILE A 168 8.63 -3.77 -14.78
C ILE A 168 8.04 -2.89 -15.88
N PRO A 169 8.21 -3.24 -17.15
CA PRO A 169 7.64 -2.44 -18.24
C PRO A 169 6.12 -2.57 -18.28
N VAL A 170 5.43 -1.56 -18.77
CA VAL A 170 3.96 -1.56 -18.92
C VAL A 170 3.42 -2.70 -19.80
N THR A 171 4.29 -3.30 -20.62
CA THR A 171 3.98 -4.49 -21.43
C THR A 171 3.97 -5.80 -20.63
N HIS A 172 4.37 -5.77 -19.36
CA HIS A 172 4.31 -6.95 -18.50
C HIS A 172 2.87 -7.45 -18.37
N SER A 173 2.67 -8.77 -18.35
CA SER A 173 1.34 -9.41 -18.30
C SER A 173 0.47 -8.92 -17.14
N MET A 174 1.08 -8.56 -16.02
CA MET A 174 0.38 -7.98 -14.87
C MET A 174 -0.47 -6.75 -15.26
N PHE A 175 0.00 -5.90 -16.16
CA PHE A 175 -0.72 -4.70 -16.60
C PHE A 175 -1.70 -4.96 -17.75
N GLN A 176 -1.90 -6.23 -18.11
CA GLN A 176 -2.75 -6.65 -19.21
C GLN A 176 -3.76 -7.75 -18.80
N THR A 177 -3.99 -7.95 -17.49
CA THR A 177 -4.84 -9.05 -17.00
C THR A 177 -6.31 -8.88 -17.35
N ILE A 178 -6.93 -7.78 -16.93
CA ILE A 178 -8.34 -7.44 -17.22
C ILE A 178 -8.40 -6.21 -18.13
N TYR A 179 -7.64 -5.18 -17.79
CA TYR A 179 -7.59 -3.91 -18.52
C TYR A 179 -6.28 -3.78 -19.29
N SER A 180 -6.34 -3.18 -20.49
CA SER A 180 -5.12 -2.89 -21.25
C SER A 180 -4.53 -1.55 -20.80
N VAL A 181 -3.64 -1.60 -19.81
CA VAL A 181 -2.90 -0.43 -19.33
C VAL A 181 -1.84 -0.04 -20.35
N LYS A 182 -1.79 1.23 -20.74
CA LYS A 182 -0.85 1.75 -21.76
C LYS A 182 0.33 2.52 -21.17
N ARG A 183 0.17 3.00 -19.94
CA ARG A 183 1.19 3.75 -19.20
C ARG A 183 0.93 3.61 -17.71
N ILE A 184 1.95 3.86 -16.92
CA ILE A 184 1.78 4.07 -15.47
C ILE A 184 1.67 5.59 -15.26
N LEU A 185 0.58 6.00 -14.63
CA LEU A 185 0.32 7.41 -14.35
C LEU A 185 1.29 7.97 -13.31
N GLN A 186 1.61 9.24 -13.45
CA GLN A 186 2.11 10.04 -12.34
C GLN A 186 0.93 10.75 -11.68
N VAL A 187 0.54 10.27 -10.54
CA VAL A 187 -0.58 10.78 -9.75
C VAL A 187 -0.01 11.58 -8.59
N PRO A 188 -0.27 12.87 -8.50
CA PRO A 188 0.17 13.71 -7.39
C PRO A 188 -0.92 13.78 -6.32
N ALA A 189 -0.56 14.23 -5.11
CA ALA A 189 -1.56 14.64 -4.12
C ALA A 189 -2.56 15.64 -4.74
N ILE A 190 -3.84 15.44 -4.44
CA ILE A 190 -4.92 16.28 -5.01
C ILE A 190 -4.73 17.77 -4.74
N SER A 191 -4.17 18.13 -3.58
CA SER A 191 -3.86 19.52 -3.22
C SER A 191 -2.80 20.14 -4.15
N ARG A 192 -1.78 19.36 -4.54
CA ARG A 192 -0.77 19.80 -5.51
C ARG A 192 -1.40 19.99 -6.88
N TRP A 193 -2.18 19.02 -7.33
CA TRP A 193 -2.87 19.11 -8.62
C TRP A 193 -3.74 20.36 -8.72
N ARG A 194 -4.58 20.62 -7.72
CA ARG A 194 -5.45 21.81 -7.68
C ARG A 194 -4.69 23.12 -7.69
N ASN A 195 -3.55 23.16 -7.01
CA ASN A 195 -2.78 24.42 -6.86
C ASN A 195 -1.84 24.72 -8.02
N THR A 196 -1.31 23.68 -8.68
CA THR A 196 -0.22 23.86 -9.68
C THR A 196 -0.50 23.24 -11.04
N GLY A 197 -1.39 22.24 -11.12
CA GLY A 197 -1.57 21.42 -12.31
C GLY A 197 -0.39 20.46 -12.60
N GLU A 198 0.63 20.43 -11.71
CA GLU A 198 1.81 19.58 -11.87
C GLU A 198 1.58 18.20 -11.27
N THR A 199 2.22 17.18 -11.85
CA THR A 199 2.14 15.81 -11.38
C THR A 199 3.36 15.36 -10.59
N SER A 200 4.52 15.95 -10.79
CA SER A 200 5.73 15.63 -10.03
C SER A 200 5.77 16.40 -8.71
N GLU A 201 5.89 15.70 -7.58
CA GLU A 201 5.90 16.33 -6.26
C GLU A 201 7.24 16.88 -5.82
N ARG A 202 8.32 16.41 -6.40
CA ARG A 202 9.70 16.85 -6.08
C ARG A 202 10.40 17.45 -7.29
N GLY A 203 9.63 18.03 -8.24
CA GLY A 203 10.15 18.65 -9.45
C GLY A 203 10.99 17.66 -10.28
N LEU A 204 12.20 18.05 -10.68
CA LEU A 204 13.06 17.19 -11.51
C LEU A 204 13.48 15.90 -10.82
N ASP A 205 13.57 15.86 -9.50
CA ASP A 205 13.97 14.68 -8.73
C ASP A 205 12.91 13.56 -8.74
N SER A 206 11.65 13.88 -9.07
CA SER A 206 10.58 12.91 -9.21
C SER A 206 9.85 13.01 -10.57
N ALA A 207 10.51 13.53 -11.59
CA ALA A 207 9.87 13.79 -12.88
C ALA A 207 9.48 12.52 -13.65
N VAL A 208 10.09 11.38 -13.31
CA VAL A 208 9.87 10.09 -13.99
C VAL A 208 9.28 9.09 -13.03
N VAL A 209 8.14 8.51 -13.40
CA VAL A 209 7.54 7.38 -12.69
C VAL A 209 8.36 6.12 -12.97
N ASN A 210 8.63 5.37 -11.92
CA ASN A 210 9.32 4.09 -12.03
C ASN A 210 8.43 2.99 -11.45
N THR A 211 8.25 1.92 -12.21
CA THR A 211 7.59 0.70 -11.75
C THR A 211 8.62 -0.40 -11.68
N ARG A 212 8.84 -0.91 -10.48
CA ARG A 212 9.85 -1.93 -10.20
C ARG A 212 9.28 -3.06 -9.40
N GLY A 213 9.95 -4.19 -9.41
CA GLY A 213 9.53 -5.33 -8.62
C GLY A 213 10.68 -6.21 -8.17
N ILE A 214 10.36 -7.06 -7.20
CA ILE A 214 11.23 -8.14 -6.75
C ILE A 214 10.47 -9.44 -6.95
N PHE A 215 11.10 -10.38 -7.63
CA PHE A 215 10.54 -11.70 -7.91
C PHE A 215 11.27 -12.78 -7.11
N ASP A 216 10.55 -13.87 -6.78
CA ASP A 216 11.19 -15.06 -6.25
C ASP A 216 11.88 -15.88 -7.36
N GLU A 217 12.58 -16.95 -6.98
CA GLU A 217 13.32 -17.82 -7.92
C GLU A 217 12.41 -18.56 -8.91
N LYS A 218 11.10 -18.56 -8.69
CA LYS A 218 10.10 -19.17 -9.57
C LYS A 218 9.42 -18.15 -10.49
N GLY A 219 9.79 -16.88 -10.36
CA GLY A 219 9.21 -15.78 -11.13
C GLY A 219 7.90 -15.21 -10.55
N ARG A 220 7.52 -15.57 -9.30
CA ARG A 220 6.39 -14.96 -8.62
C ARG A 220 6.78 -13.58 -8.10
N LEU A 221 5.94 -12.58 -8.35
CA LEU A 221 6.13 -11.22 -7.84
C LEU A 221 5.92 -11.20 -6.33
N MET A 222 6.94 -10.78 -5.58
CA MET A 222 6.89 -10.60 -4.13
C MET A 222 6.65 -9.15 -3.72
N VAL A 223 7.27 -8.21 -4.43
CA VAL A 223 7.12 -6.78 -4.15
C VAL A 223 6.92 -6.03 -5.45
N LEU A 224 5.89 -5.18 -5.50
CA LEU A 224 5.69 -4.15 -6.51
C LEU A 224 6.02 -2.79 -5.90
N MET A 225 6.69 -1.94 -6.65
CA MET A 225 7.08 -0.58 -6.26
C MET A 225 6.63 0.40 -7.34
N THR A 226 5.74 1.31 -6.98
CA THR A 226 5.34 2.45 -7.81
C THR A 226 5.95 3.72 -7.22
N HIS A 227 7.11 4.10 -7.75
CA HIS A 227 7.92 5.21 -7.26
C HIS A 227 7.70 6.48 -8.09
N ASN A 228 7.62 7.64 -7.45
CA ASN A 228 7.28 8.94 -8.02
C ASN A 228 5.84 9.03 -8.53
N THR A 229 4.94 8.38 -7.85
CA THR A 229 3.51 8.42 -8.07
C THR A 229 2.78 7.96 -6.83
N ASP A 230 1.55 8.38 -6.66
CA ASP A 230 0.61 8.00 -5.63
C ASP A 230 -0.62 7.39 -6.33
N ILE A 231 -0.54 6.09 -6.64
CA ILE A 231 -1.64 5.42 -7.35
C ILE A 231 -2.87 5.32 -6.46
N SER A 232 -2.69 5.21 -5.14
CA SER A 232 -3.77 5.08 -4.17
C SER A 232 -4.64 6.32 -4.07
N ASP A 233 -4.12 7.52 -4.27
CA ASP A 233 -4.90 8.77 -4.35
C ASP A 233 -5.99 8.71 -5.44
N THR A 234 -5.82 7.86 -6.48
CA THR A 234 -6.82 7.72 -7.54
C THR A 234 -8.15 7.14 -7.06
N TRP A 235 -8.15 6.36 -5.99
CA TRP A 235 -9.36 5.82 -5.37
C TRP A 235 -9.65 6.45 -4.00
N GLU A 236 -8.65 6.89 -3.25
CA GLU A 236 -8.90 7.64 -2.02
C GLU A 236 -9.67 8.91 -2.31
N ARG A 237 -9.28 9.65 -3.34
CA ARG A 237 -9.82 10.97 -3.71
C ARG A 237 -10.92 10.94 -4.78
N GLU A 238 -11.47 9.78 -5.13
CA GLU A 238 -12.41 9.64 -6.25
C GLU A 238 -13.64 10.55 -6.16
N GLY A 239 -14.09 10.87 -4.97
CA GLY A 239 -15.27 11.70 -4.72
C GLY A 239 -14.99 13.19 -4.48
N GLU A 240 -13.72 13.62 -4.43
CA GLU A 240 -13.37 14.97 -3.98
C GLU A 240 -13.31 16.01 -5.10
N ASP A 241 -12.97 15.60 -6.31
CA ASP A 241 -12.79 16.50 -7.45
C ASP A 241 -13.06 15.79 -8.77
N VAL A 242 -13.99 16.32 -9.54
CA VAL A 242 -14.45 15.69 -10.77
C VAL A 242 -13.37 15.69 -11.87
N GLU A 243 -12.54 16.74 -11.95
CA GLU A 243 -11.47 16.81 -12.95
C GLU A 243 -10.32 15.86 -12.60
N TYR A 244 -9.97 15.79 -11.29
CA TYR A 244 -8.99 14.84 -10.78
C TYR A 244 -9.46 13.40 -11.04
N PHE A 245 -10.72 13.09 -10.75
CA PHE A 245 -11.32 11.78 -11.04
C PHE A 245 -11.15 11.39 -12.50
N TYR A 246 -11.65 12.20 -13.43
CA TYR A 246 -11.56 11.87 -14.86
C TYR A 246 -10.12 11.79 -15.37
N ARG A 247 -9.21 12.51 -14.76
CA ARG A 247 -7.81 12.53 -15.15
C ARG A 247 -7.05 11.29 -14.68
N PHE A 248 -7.32 10.79 -13.47
CA PHE A 248 -6.47 9.82 -12.81
C PHE A 248 -7.19 8.52 -12.44
N SER A 249 -8.39 8.57 -11.87
CA SER A 249 -9.04 7.43 -11.24
C SER A 249 -9.31 6.27 -12.19
N PRO A 250 -9.80 6.44 -13.44
CA PRO A 250 -10.06 5.30 -14.32
C PRO A 250 -8.81 4.48 -14.66
N GLU A 251 -7.67 5.15 -14.92
CA GLU A 251 -6.40 4.45 -15.20
C GLU A 251 -5.80 3.88 -13.92
N GLY A 252 -5.90 4.58 -12.78
CA GLY A 252 -5.45 4.08 -11.48
C GLY A 252 -6.17 2.80 -11.08
N TYR A 253 -7.49 2.75 -11.19
CA TYR A 253 -8.27 1.52 -10.99
C TYR A 253 -7.88 0.42 -11.95
N ALA A 254 -7.66 0.73 -13.22
CA ALA A 254 -7.23 -0.28 -14.20
C ALA A 254 -5.88 -0.91 -13.80
N ILE A 255 -4.93 -0.10 -13.33
CA ILE A 255 -3.65 -0.58 -12.81
C ILE A 255 -3.87 -1.46 -11.59
N ALA A 256 -4.58 -0.96 -10.58
CA ALA A 256 -4.73 -1.63 -9.30
C ALA A 256 -5.48 -2.96 -9.41
N ILE A 257 -6.58 -2.99 -10.16
CA ILE A 257 -7.34 -4.22 -10.40
C ILE A 257 -6.49 -5.25 -11.14
N ASN A 258 -5.75 -4.84 -12.15
CA ASN A 258 -4.84 -5.72 -12.87
C ASN A 258 -3.78 -6.33 -11.95
N VAL A 259 -3.14 -5.50 -11.12
CA VAL A 259 -2.13 -5.93 -10.14
C VAL A 259 -2.74 -6.96 -9.19
N MET A 260 -3.89 -6.64 -8.58
CA MET A 260 -4.52 -7.52 -7.61
C MET A 260 -4.96 -8.84 -8.21
N VAL A 261 -5.58 -8.82 -9.39
CA VAL A 261 -5.98 -10.07 -10.06
C VAL A 261 -4.76 -10.89 -10.45
N TYR A 262 -3.71 -10.26 -10.96
CA TYR A 262 -2.45 -10.96 -11.29
C TYR A 262 -1.87 -11.65 -10.07
N VAL A 263 -1.70 -10.94 -8.97
CA VAL A 263 -1.09 -11.47 -7.74
C VAL A 263 -1.92 -12.58 -7.09
N MET A 264 -3.24 -12.48 -7.15
CA MET A 264 -4.15 -13.51 -6.59
C MET A 264 -4.24 -14.77 -7.47
N THR A 265 -3.71 -14.76 -8.69
CA THR A 265 -3.83 -15.87 -9.64
C THR A 265 -2.49 -16.47 -10.07
N HIS A 266 -1.37 -15.88 -9.71
CA HIS A 266 -0.01 -16.30 -10.04
C HIS A 266 0.88 -16.42 -8.79
#